data_099bbb1a0d1f613d32b074b1019626f7
#
_entry.id   099bbb1a0d1f613d32b074b1019626f7
#
_cell.length_a   1.000
_cell.length_b   1.000
_cell.length_c   1.000
_cell.angle_alpha   90.00
_cell.angle_beta   90.00
_cell.angle_gamma   90.00
#
_symmetry.space_group_name_H-M   'P 1'
#
loop_
_entity.id
_entity.type
_entity.pdbx_description
1 polymer ?
#
loop_
_entity_poly.entity_id
_entity_poly.type
_entity_poly.pdbx_seq_one_letter_code
_entity_poly.pdbx_strand_id
1 'polypeptide(L)'
;MAVSNAFTCTGAYAVLIMSGLKRVENRSMMPSPAKGRCAMSVSKKFCRAEYDNLIAWLAANCGDAVLSRVLPWDEVKSWPGCIVATMDYEAVDALPEDAALARECRIWN
;
A
#
# COMPACT_ATOMS: atom_id res chain seq x y z
N MET A 1 -8.33 -17.69 -8.40
CA MET A 1 -6.87 -17.96 -8.41
C MET A 1 -6.39 -18.16 -6.98
N ALA A 2 -5.61 -19.22 -6.76
CA ALA A 2 -5.03 -19.46 -5.44
C ALA A 2 -3.97 -18.43 -5.10
N VAL A 3 -3.80 -18.15 -3.81
CA VAL A 3 -2.74 -17.27 -3.33
C VAL A 3 -1.37 -17.95 -3.52
N SER A 4 -0.46 -17.29 -4.21
CA SER A 4 0.87 -17.81 -4.51
C SER A 4 1.99 -17.14 -3.71
N ASN A 5 1.74 -15.97 -3.14
CA ASN A 5 2.72 -15.21 -2.36
C ASN A 5 2.04 -14.49 -1.21
N ALA A 6 2.86 -14.12 -0.22
CA ALA A 6 2.42 -13.27 0.88
C ALA A 6 3.52 -12.26 1.19
N PHE A 7 3.14 -11.07 1.62
CA PHE A 7 4.10 -10.07 2.06
C PHE A 7 3.55 -9.27 3.23
N THR A 8 4.46 -8.72 4.02
CA THR A 8 4.13 -7.83 5.13
C THR A 8 4.50 -6.40 4.75
N CYS A 9 3.58 -5.50 5.01
CA CYS A 9 3.66 -4.12 4.61
C CYS A 9 3.60 -3.24 5.86
N THR A 10 4.24 -2.07 5.83
CA THR A 10 4.01 -1.09 6.90
C THR A 10 2.55 -0.67 6.90
N GLY A 11 2.03 -0.27 8.06
CA GLY A 11 0.63 0.13 8.15
C GLY A 11 0.28 1.31 7.27
N ALA A 12 1.17 2.29 7.17
CA ALA A 12 0.96 3.45 6.30
C ALA A 12 0.79 3.02 4.83
N TYR A 13 1.66 2.15 4.33
CA TYR A 13 1.55 1.67 2.95
C TYR A 13 0.32 0.80 2.74
N ALA A 14 -0.03 -0.03 3.72
CA ALA A 14 -1.25 -0.82 3.64
C ALA A 14 -2.49 0.06 3.53
N VAL A 15 -2.57 1.12 4.30
CA VAL A 15 -3.67 2.09 4.21
C VAL A 15 -3.72 2.71 2.82
N LEU A 16 -2.59 3.13 2.27
CA LEU A 16 -2.53 3.72 0.94
C LEU A 16 -2.96 2.74 -0.15
N ILE A 17 -2.49 1.50 -0.09
CA ILE A 17 -2.87 0.46 -1.04
C ILE A 17 -4.38 0.20 -0.98
N MET A 18 -4.91 -0.01 0.21
CA MET A 18 -6.33 -0.32 0.39
C MET A 18 -7.24 0.87 0.10
N SER A 19 -6.73 2.08 0.23
CA SER A 19 -7.44 3.31 -0.16
C SER A 19 -7.41 3.57 -1.67
N GLY A 20 -6.69 2.75 -2.44
CA GLY A 20 -6.55 2.90 -3.89
C GLY A 20 -5.59 4.01 -4.30
N LEU A 21 -4.74 4.47 -3.39
CA LEU A 21 -3.80 5.58 -3.64
C LEU A 21 -2.40 5.11 -4.02
N LYS A 22 -2.06 3.87 -3.71
CA LYS A 22 -0.75 3.28 -4.02
C LYS A 22 -0.95 1.99 -4.79
N ARG A 23 -0.28 1.86 -5.94
CA ARG A 23 -0.40 0.70 -6.82
C ARG A 23 0.88 -0.09 -6.95
N VAL A 24 2.01 0.49 -6.58
CA VAL A 24 3.33 -0.12 -6.76
C VAL A 24 3.94 -0.36 -5.40
N GLU A 25 4.45 -1.58 -5.19
CA GLU A 25 5.19 -1.95 -4.01
C GLU A 25 6.61 -2.29 -4.43
N ASN A 26 7.58 -1.56 -3.90
CA ASN A 26 8.99 -1.81 -4.18
C ASN A 26 9.51 -2.92 -3.27
N ARG A 27 10.14 -3.92 -3.89
CA ARG A 27 10.76 -5.03 -3.19
C ARG A 27 12.16 -5.26 -3.74
N SER A 28 13.07 -5.67 -2.87
CA SER A 28 14.45 -5.98 -3.26
C SER A 28 14.56 -7.26 -4.10
N MET A 29 13.55 -8.13 -4.00
CA MET A 29 13.50 -9.39 -4.75
C MET A 29 12.19 -9.49 -5.50
N MET A 30 12.27 -9.99 -6.74
CA MET A 30 11.10 -10.24 -7.55
C MET A 30 10.34 -11.47 -7.03
N PRO A 31 9.00 -11.43 -6.98
CA PRO A 31 8.23 -12.58 -6.56
C PRO A 31 8.26 -13.71 -7.58
N SER A 32 8.07 -14.94 -7.11
CA SER A 32 7.90 -16.11 -7.95
C SER A 32 6.58 -16.80 -7.58
N PRO A 33 5.62 -16.95 -8.52
CA PRO A 33 5.69 -16.51 -9.92
C PRO A 33 5.67 -14.99 -10.08
N ALA A 34 6.06 -14.52 -11.27
CA ALA A 34 6.09 -13.08 -11.56
C ALA A 34 4.71 -12.44 -11.64
N LYS A 35 3.66 -13.22 -11.75
CA LYS A 35 2.26 -12.77 -11.81
C LYS A 35 1.40 -13.74 -11.02
N GLY A 36 0.49 -13.22 -10.23
CA GLY A 36 -0.37 -14.08 -9.42
C GLY A 36 -1.22 -13.31 -8.44
N ARG A 37 -1.60 -13.98 -7.36
CA ARG A 37 -2.36 -13.38 -6.27
C ARG A 37 -1.54 -13.47 -4.98
N CYS A 38 -1.48 -12.37 -4.24
CA CYS A 38 -0.77 -12.31 -2.97
C CYS A 38 -1.70 -11.97 -1.82
N ALA A 39 -1.29 -12.39 -0.62
CA ALA A 39 -1.91 -11.96 0.63
C ALA A 39 -1.05 -10.85 1.24
N MET A 40 -1.69 -9.78 1.69
CA MET A 40 -1.00 -8.68 2.36
C MET A 40 -1.32 -8.68 3.84
N SER A 41 -0.27 -8.75 4.66
CA SER A 41 -0.37 -8.57 6.09
C SER A 41 0.19 -7.23 6.52
N VAL A 42 -0.27 -6.73 7.66
CA VAL A 42 0.16 -5.44 8.19
C VAL A 42 1.12 -5.67 9.35
N SER A 43 2.20 -4.90 9.39
CA SER A 43 3.17 -4.93 10.46
C SER A 43 2.50 -4.77 11.82
N LYS A 44 2.94 -5.56 12.80
CA LYS A 44 2.48 -5.45 14.19
C LYS A 44 2.80 -4.09 14.81
N LYS A 45 3.74 -3.35 14.23
CA LYS A 45 4.18 -2.03 14.72
C LYS A 45 3.23 -0.90 14.33
N PHE A 46 2.25 -1.18 13.46
CA PHE A 46 1.29 -0.15 13.04
C PHE A 46 0.51 0.37 14.25
N CYS A 47 0.48 1.68 14.41
CA CYS A 47 -0.17 2.34 15.54
C CYS A 47 -0.81 3.66 15.10
N ARG A 48 -1.57 4.26 16.00
CA ARG A 48 -2.25 5.53 15.72
C ARG A 48 -1.27 6.63 15.31
N ALA A 49 -0.08 6.67 15.93
CA ALA A 49 0.92 7.70 15.59
C ALA A 49 1.38 7.56 14.13
N GLU A 50 1.60 6.34 13.65
CA GLU A 50 1.95 6.12 12.24
C GLU A 50 0.84 6.58 11.32
N TYR A 51 -0.41 6.26 11.66
CA TYR A 51 -1.56 6.71 10.89
C TYR A 51 -1.67 8.24 10.87
N ASP A 52 -1.54 8.88 12.03
CA ASP A 52 -1.63 10.34 12.12
C ASP A 52 -0.52 11.03 11.33
N ASN A 53 0.70 10.45 11.35
CA ASN A 53 1.81 10.96 10.54
C ASN A 53 1.52 10.85 9.05
N LEU A 54 0.91 9.75 8.62
CA LEU A 54 0.48 9.59 7.23
C LEU A 54 -0.53 10.68 6.84
N ILE A 55 -1.55 10.90 7.67
CA ILE A 55 -2.57 11.91 7.41
C ILE A 55 -1.94 13.31 7.32
N ALA A 56 -1.04 13.63 8.24
CA ALA A 56 -0.35 14.93 8.23
C ALA A 56 0.48 15.12 6.95
N TRP A 57 1.18 14.08 6.52
CA TRP A 57 1.99 14.12 5.30
C TRP A 57 1.10 14.32 4.07
N LEU A 58 -0.02 13.58 3.99
CA LEU A 58 -0.96 13.72 2.88
C LEU A 58 -1.58 15.11 2.82
N ALA A 59 -1.95 15.66 3.98
CA ALA A 59 -2.50 17.02 4.06
C ALA A 59 -1.52 18.05 3.55
N ALA A 60 -0.23 17.90 3.90
CA ALA A 60 0.80 18.84 3.51
C ALA A 60 1.20 18.73 2.03
N ASN A 61 1.08 17.55 1.42
CA ASN A 61 1.66 17.28 0.10
C ASN A 61 0.64 16.96 -0.99
N CYS A 62 -0.58 16.52 -0.64
CA CYS A 62 -1.52 15.98 -1.62
C CYS A 62 -2.89 16.66 -1.65
N GLY A 63 -3.27 17.36 -0.58
CA GLY A 63 -4.54 18.09 -0.52
C GLY A 63 -5.78 17.26 -0.18
N ASP A 64 -6.93 17.95 -0.16
CA ASP A 64 -8.17 17.39 0.40
C ASP A 64 -8.78 16.27 -0.44
N ALA A 65 -8.62 16.31 -1.75
CA ALA A 65 -9.18 15.27 -2.62
C ALA A 65 -8.56 13.90 -2.31
N VAL A 66 -7.26 13.86 -2.04
CA VAL A 66 -6.57 12.64 -1.64
C VAL A 66 -6.98 12.23 -0.23
N LEU A 67 -7.00 13.18 0.70
CA LEU A 67 -7.40 12.89 2.08
C LEU A 67 -8.79 12.26 2.18
N SER A 68 -9.72 12.70 1.34
CA SER A 68 -11.09 12.18 1.36
C SER A 68 -11.18 10.70 0.96
N ARG A 69 -10.15 10.17 0.31
CA ARG A 69 -10.09 8.78 -0.13
C ARG A 69 -9.45 7.84 0.88
N VAL A 70 -8.79 8.38 1.90
CA VAL A 70 -8.06 7.56 2.87
C VAL A 70 -9.05 6.88 3.82
N LEU A 71 -8.85 5.57 4.04
CA LEU A 71 -9.65 4.83 4.99
C LEU A 71 -9.51 5.42 6.40
N PRO A 72 -10.61 5.56 7.15
CA PRO A 72 -10.56 6.15 8.49
C PRO A 72 -9.89 5.22 9.51
N TRP A 73 -9.38 5.80 10.58
CA TRP A 73 -8.71 5.05 11.63
C TRP A 73 -9.58 3.92 12.19
N ASP A 74 -10.87 4.15 12.35
CA ASP A 74 -11.79 3.13 12.88
C ASP A 74 -11.83 1.85 12.04
N GLU A 75 -11.58 1.96 10.73
CA GLU A 75 -11.53 0.79 9.87
C GLU A 75 -10.18 0.06 9.94
N VAL A 76 -9.09 0.77 10.19
CA VAL A 76 -7.75 0.22 10.08
C VAL A 76 -7.10 -0.10 11.43
N LYS A 77 -7.67 0.34 12.53
CA LYS A 77 -7.09 0.20 13.86
C LYS A 77 -6.88 -1.26 14.30
N SER A 78 -7.62 -2.19 13.72
CA SER A 78 -7.51 -3.62 14.04
C SER A 78 -6.54 -4.38 13.13
N TRP A 79 -5.89 -3.70 12.19
CA TRP A 79 -5.04 -4.34 11.19
C TRP A 79 -3.67 -4.83 11.65
N PRO A 80 -3.04 -4.29 12.73
CA PRO A 80 -1.69 -4.73 13.10
C PRO A 80 -1.59 -6.25 13.28
N GLY A 81 -0.65 -6.87 12.57
CA GLY A 81 -0.42 -8.31 12.64
C GLY A 81 -1.42 -9.17 11.88
N CYS A 82 -2.34 -8.57 11.14
CA CYS A 82 -3.39 -9.30 10.43
C CYS A 82 -3.15 -9.34 8.93
N ILE A 83 -3.66 -10.37 8.26
CA ILE A 83 -3.81 -10.39 6.81
C ILE A 83 -5.09 -9.61 6.51
N VAL A 84 -4.97 -8.53 5.75
CA VAL A 84 -6.08 -7.61 5.51
C VAL A 84 -6.66 -7.71 4.12
N ALA A 85 -5.93 -8.30 3.17
CA ALA A 85 -6.40 -8.40 1.78
C ALA A 85 -5.67 -9.49 1.03
N THR A 86 -6.31 -9.94 -0.06
CA THR A 86 -5.63 -10.63 -1.15
C THR A 86 -5.78 -9.79 -2.40
N MET A 87 -4.78 -9.80 -3.25
CA MET A 87 -4.78 -8.96 -4.44
C MET A 87 -3.97 -9.59 -5.56
N ASP A 88 -4.30 -9.24 -6.79
CA ASP A 88 -3.54 -9.64 -7.95
C ASP A 88 -2.31 -8.76 -8.08
N TYR A 89 -1.19 -9.34 -8.49
CA TYR A 89 0.05 -8.62 -8.69
C TYR A 89 0.73 -9.04 -9.99
N GLU A 90 1.57 -8.16 -10.49
CA GLU A 90 2.47 -8.42 -11.60
C GLU A 90 3.81 -7.75 -11.30
N ALA A 91 4.88 -8.54 -11.37
CA ALA A 91 6.23 -8.03 -11.16
C ALA A 91 6.71 -7.27 -12.39
N VAL A 92 7.31 -6.09 -12.18
CA VAL A 92 7.87 -5.29 -13.25
C VAL A 92 9.28 -4.86 -12.88
N ASP A 93 10.18 -4.80 -13.87
CA ASP A 93 11.59 -4.45 -13.65
C ASP A 93 11.83 -2.96 -13.55
N ALA A 94 10.91 -2.16 -14.10
CA ALA A 94 11.05 -0.71 -14.15
C ALA A 94 9.70 -0.06 -13.91
N LEU A 95 9.72 1.21 -13.49
CA LEU A 95 8.50 1.98 -13.32
C LEU A 95 7.80 2.11 -14.68
N PRO A 96 6.44 2.08 -14.69
CA PRO A 96 5.68 2.30 -15.92
C PRO A 96 5.99 3.67 -16.53
N GLU A 97 5.94 3.73 -17.87
CA GLU A 97 6.12 4.98 -18.60
C GLU A 97 4.90 5.90 -18.51
N ASP A 98 3.76 5.38 -18.09
CA ASP A 98 2.56 6.19 -17.88
C ASP A 98 2.87 7.33 -16.89
N ALA A 99 2.67 8.57 -17.32
CA ALA A 99 3.06 9.74 -16.54
C ALA A 99 2.32 9.86 -15.22
N ALA A 100 1.04 9.50 -15.20
CA ALA A 100 0.23 9.56 -13.98
C ALA A 100 0.69 8.50 -12.97
N LEU A 101 0.92 7.27 -13.43
CA LEU A 101 1.38 6.18 -12.59
C LEU A 101 2.81 6.41 -12.13
N ALA A 102 3.68 6.93 -12.99
CA ALA A 102 5.05 7.28 -12.61
C ALA A 102 5.08 8.37 -11.55
N ARG A 103 4.19 9.35 -11.63
CA ARG A 103 4.04 10.38 -10.61
C ARG A 103 3.57 9.81 -9.29
N GLU A 104 2.58 8.92 -9.33
CA GLU A 104 2.08 8.19 -8.16
C GLU A 104 3.20 7.42 -7.49
N CYS A 105 4.00 6.68 -8.26
CA CYS A 105 5.14 5.92 -7.73
C CYS A 105 6.17 6.82 -7.05
N ARG A 106 6.46 8.00 -7.61
CA ARG A 106 7.40 8.93 -7.01
C ARG A 106 6.91 9.50 -5.69
N ILE A 107 5.61 9.68 -5.56
CA ILE A 107 5.01 10.20 -4.33
C ILE A 107 5.02 9.14 -3.22
N TRP A 108 4.68 7.90 -3.56
CA TRP A 108 4.39 6.87 -2.57
C TRP A 108 5.53 5.88 -2.32
N ASN A 109 6.52 5.85 -3.16
CA ASN A 109 7.66 4.97 -3.02
C ASN A 109 8.93 5.74 -2.66
#